data_ec5ea90aeea8067ab3634ea3dff5fc04
#
_entry.id   ec5ea90aeea8067ab3634ea3dff5fc04
#
_cell.length_a   1.000
_cell.length_b   1.000
_cell.length_c   1.000
_cell.angle_alpha   90.00
_cell.angle_beta   90.00
_cell.angle_gamma   90.00
#
_symmetry.space_group_name_H-M   'P 1'
#
loop_
_entity.id
_entity.type
_entity.pdbx_description
1 polymer ?
#
loop_
_entity_poly.entity_id
_entity_poly.type
_entity_poly.pdbx_seq_one_letter_code
_entity_poly.pdbx_strand_id
1 'polypeptide(L)'
;TDNGLGMTMEEVDEYINQIAFSGAQDFLEKYKDKANEDQIIGHFGLGFYSAFMVADKVTIDTLSYQEGAAPVHWESDGGTEYEMEEGDKTAFGTTIKLYLNEESLEFCNEYRAREVLEKYCSFMPVEIYLENSSAEPQYDTIEKDELTEKDTIIETIVEEAKTEEKENANGEKEVVEISPAREKYKILKRPVPENDIHPLWNKHPNE
;
A
#
# COMPACT_ATOMS: atom_id res chain seq x y z
N THR A 1 -3.30 2.64 5.68
CA THR A 1 -1.89 2.53 6.12
C THR A 1 -0.99 3.14 5.08
N ASP A 2 -0.02 3.93 5.52
CA ASP A 2 1.05 4.46 4.68
C ASP A 2 2.44 4.09 5.27
N ASN A 3 3.46 4.29 4.50
CA ASN A 3 4.87 4.16 4.86
C ASN A 3 5.59 5.52 4.83
N GLY A 4 4.88 6.59 5.13
CA GLY A 4 5.40 7.95 5.20
C GLY A 4 6.28 8.20 6.43
N LEU A 5 6.48 9.47 6.75
CA LEU A 5 7.38 9.87 7.85
C LEU A 5 6.87 9.48 9.24
N GLY A 6 5.57 9.18 9.36
CA GLY A 6 4.92 9.02 10.66
C GLY A 6 4.93 10.31 11.48
N MET A 7 4.49 10.22 12.74
CA MET A 7 4.38 11.36 13.65
C MET A 7 4.86 10.97 15.05
N THR A 8 5.47 11.90 15.76
CA THR A 8 5.72 11.81 17.20
C THR A 8 4.45 12.17 17.96
N MET A 9 4.45 11.99 19.28
CA MET A 9 3.30 12.34 20.15
C MET A 9 3.02 13.86 20.09
N GLU A 10 4.05 14.67 20.05
CA GLU A 10 3.96 16.12 19.92
C GLU A 10 3.38 16.53 18.57
N GLU A 11 3.81 15.87 17.48
CA GLU A 11 3.30 16.11 16.14
C GLU A 11 1.83 15.66 16.00
N VAL A 12 1.41 14.57 16.64
CA VAL A 12 -0.01 14.18 16.70
C VAL A 12 -0.83 15.23 17.44
N ASP A 13 -0.35 15.74 18.57
CA ASP A 13 -1.03 16.81 19.31
C ASP A 13 -1.16 18.09 18.49
N GLU A 14 -0.12 18.44 17.74
CA GLU A 14 -0.07 19.66 16.93
C GLU A 14 -0.90 19.55 15.65
N TYR A 15 -0.79 18.43 14.90
CA TYR A 15 -1.39 18.31 13.56
C TYR A 15 -2.77 17.64 13.55
N ILE A 16 -3.08 16.84 14.56
CA ILE A 16 -4.35 16.12 14.64
C ILE A 16 -5.33 16.80 15.63
N ASN A 17 -4.86 17.26 16.79
CA ASN A 17 -5.73 17.85 17.80
C ASN A 17 -6.02 19.33 17.56
N GLN A 18 -5.20 20.03 16.76
CA GLN A 18 -5.41 21.44 16.44
C GLN A 18 -6.10 21.60 15.08
N ILE A 19 -7.34 22.08 15.10
CA ILE A 19 -8.12 22.30 13.88
C ILE A 19 -7.43 23.35 12.98
N ALA A 20 -7.36 23.04 11.69
CA ALA A 20 -6.78 23.91 10.65
C ALA A 20 -5.27 24.16 10.81
N PHE A 21 -4.55 23.33 11.56
CA PHE A 21 -3.11 23.32 11.59
C PHE A 21 -2.58 22.27 10.60
N SER A 22 -1.52 22.61 9.85
CA SER A 22 -0.94 21.70 8.85
C SER A 22 0.58 21.81 8.86
N GLY A 23 1.25 20.69 9.02
CA GLY A 23 2.71 20.58 8.86
C GLY A 23 3.22 20.70 7.43
N ALA A 24 2.34 20.98 6.45
CA ALA A 24 2.72 21.06 5.04
C ALA A 24 3.77 22.14 4.76
N GLN A 25 3.68 23.30 5.42
CA GLN A 25 4.66 24.38 5.26
C GLN A 25 6.02 24.00 5.83
N ASP A 26 6.06 23.44 7.03
CA ASP A 26 7.29 23.00 7.68
C ASP A 26 7.96 21.88 6.88
N PHE A 27 7.14 20.97 6.32
CA PHE A 27 7.61 19.92 5.41
C PHE A 27 8.26 20.52 4.16
N LEU A 28 7.59 21.47 3.50
CA LEU A 28 8.13 22.17 2.31
C LEU A 28 9.43 22.90 2.63
N GLU A 29 9.52 23.59 3.77
CA GLU A 29 10.74 24.27 4.18
C GLU A 29 11.90 23.31 4.43
N LYS A 30 11.63 22.19 5.09
CA LYS A 30 12.63 21.17 5.42
C LYS A 30 13.12 20.38 4.21
N TYR A 31 12.28 20.22 3.19
CA TYR A 31 12.55 19.38 2.01
C TYR A 31 12.53 20.17 0.69
N LYS A 32 12.77 21.48 0.71
CA LYS A 32 12.76 22.39 -0.46
C LYS A 32 13.46 21.86 -1.71
N ASP A 33 14.53 21.11 -1.52
CA ASP A 33 15.33 20.60 -2.63
C ASP A 33 14.83 19.25 -3.20
N LYS A 34 13.84 18.63 -2.56
CA LYS A 34 13.35 17.27 -2.89
C LYS A 34 11.85 17.16 -3.10
N ALA A 35 11.06 18.09 -2.63
CA ALA A 35 9.62 18.09 -2.74
C ALA A 35 9.13 19.23 -3.64
N ASN A 36 8.29 18.92 -4.64
CA ASN A 36 7.56 19.90 -5.39
C ASN A 36 6.30 20.30 -4.60
N GLU A 37 5.97 21.58 -4.57
CA GLU A 37 4.74 22.09 -3.93
C GLU A 37 3.48 21.39 -4.49
N ASP A 38 3.48 21.03 -5.78
CA ASP A 38 2.39 20.34 -6.47
C ASP A 38 2.14 18.90 -5.97
N GLN A 39 3.08 18.32 -5.20
CA GLN A 39 2.94 16.96 -4.64
C GLN A 39 2.22 16.96 -3.28
N ILE A 40 2.05 18.12 -2.66
CA ILE A 40 1.34 18.23 -1.39
C ILE A 40 -0.14 18.51 -1.65
N ILE A 41 -0.99 17.55 -1.31
CA ILE A 41 -2.44 17.62 -1.55
C ILE A 41 -3.15 18.37 -0.43
N GLY A 42 -2.69 18.22 0.82
CA GLY A 42 -3.30 18.80 2.01
C GLY A 42 -2.58 20.07 2.47
N HIS A 43 -3.24 21.23 2.38
CA HIS A 43 -2.66 22.52 2.79
C HIS A 43 -3.30 23.12 4.05
N PHE A 44 -4.50 22.68 4.41
CA PHE A 44 -5.33 23.40 5.41
C PHE A 44 -5.53 22.66 6.72
N GLY A 45 -5.03 21.43 6.88
CA GLY A 45 -5.22 20.61 8.09
C GLY A 45 -6.68 20.26 8.40
N LEU A 46 -7.59 20.33 7.41
CA LEU A 46 -9.02 20.08 7.61
C LEU A 46 -9.48 18.71 7.06
N GLY A 47 -8.71 18.11 6.14
CA GLY A 47 -9.09 16.89 5.44
C GLY A 47 -9.32 15.71 6.38
N PHE A 48 -8.50 15.57 7.42
CA PHE A 48 -8.61 14.50 8.39
C PHE A 48 -9.98 14.48 9.09
N TYR A 49 -10.53 15.64 9.45
CA TYR A 49 -11.80 15.70 10.18
C TYR A 49 -13.00 15.22 9.37
N SER A 50 -12.88 15.13 8.04
CA SER A 50 -13.93 14.54 7.21
C SER A 50 -14.15 13.06 7.51
N ALA A 51 -13.20 12.37 8.15
CA ALA A 51 -13.34 10.99 8.61
C ALA A 51 -14.53 10.82 9.55
N PHE A 52 -14.83 11.80 10.41
CA PHE A 52 -15.96 11.77 11.33
C PHE A 52 -17.33 11.99 10.68
N MET A 53 -17.38 12.30 9.38
CA MET A 53 -18.63 12.29 8.62
C MET A 53 -19.12 10.87 8.32
N VAL A 54 -18.20 9.90 8.32
CA VAL A 54 -18.48 8.50 7.93
C VAL A 54 -18.17 7.49 9.04
N ALA A 55 -17.53 7.92 10.13
CA ALA A 55 -17.10 7.05 11.21
C ALA A 55 -17.58 7.53 12.57
N ASP A 56 -18.01 6.60 13.43
CA ASP A 56 -18.33 6.84 14.83
C ASP A 56 -17.07 6.89 15.70
N LYS A 57 -15.98 6.30 15.26
CA LYS A 57 -14.66 6.35 15.88
C LYS A 57 -13.55 6.30 14.86
N VAL A 58 -12.49 7.04 15.13
CA VAL A 58 -11.26 7.02 14.34
C VAL A 58 -10.09 6.72 15.25
N THR A 59 -9.18 5.83 14.81
CA THR A 59 -7.91 5.61 15.49
C THR A 59 -6.75 5.87 14.55
N ILE A 60 -5.63 6.34 15.11
CA ILE A 60 -4.37 6.55 14.43
C ILE A 60 -3.28 5.79 15.18
N ASP A 61 -2.61 4.87 14.48
CA ASP A 61 -1.40 4.22 14.95
C ASP A 61 -0.24 4.75 14.12
N THR A 62 0.71 5.45 14.72
CA THR A 62 1.80 6.09 13.99
C THR A 62 3.15 5.89 14.68
N LEU A 63 4.22 5.83 13.89
CA LEU A 63 5.60 5.82 14.37
C LEU A 63 6.43 6.75 13.47
N SER A 64 7.04 7.75 14.08
CA SER A 64 7.91 8.68 13.37
C SER A 64 9.19 8.00 12.90
N TYR A 65 9.70 8.42 11.73
CA TYR A 65 11.01 8.00 11.21
C TYR A 65 12.20 8.52 12.04
N GLN A 66 11.95 9.44 12.97
CA GLN A 66 12.97 10.05 13.81
C GLN A 66 13.56 9.00 14.76
N GLU A 67 14.90 8.99 14.87
CA GLU A 67 15.59 8.04 15.73
C GLU A 67 15.17 8.23 17.19
N GLY A 68 14.78 7.12 17.85
CA GLY A 68 14.34 7.12 19.24
C GLY A 68 12.88 7.57 19.45
N ALA A 69 12.12 7.82 18.40
CA ALA A 69 10.69 8.11 18.52
C ALA A 69 9.94 6.88 19.05
N ALA A 70 9.01 7.12 19.99
CA ALA A 70 8.07 6.11 20.46
C ALA A 70 6.85 6.02 19.52
N PRO A 71 6.25 4.83 19.34
CA PRO A 71 5.00 4.70 18.61
C PRO A 71 3.85 5.36 19.40
N VAL A 72 2.88 5.89 18.66
CA VAL A 72 1.74 6.60 19.24
C VAL A 72 0.45 5.95 18.78
N HIS A 73 -0.45 5.72 19.73
CA HIS A 73 -1.84 5.39 19.51
C HIS A 73 -2.70 6.58 19.89
N TRP A 74 -3.60 6.98 19.01
CA TRP A 74 -4.57 8.05 19.23
C TRP A 74 -5.96 7.58 18.83
N GLU A 75 -6.99 7.93 19.60
CA GLU A 75 -8.37 7.67 19.24
C GLU A 75 -9.33 8.78 19.66
N SER A 76 -10.40 8.96 18.87
CA SER A 76 -11.50 9.88 19.18
C SER A 76 -12.80 9.43 18.50
N ASP A 77 -13.93 9.82 19.08
CA ASP A 77 -15.27 9.69 18.50
C ASP A 77 -15.73 10.95 17.73
N GLY A 78 -14.84 11.92 17.57
CA GLY A 78 -15.14 13.21 16.91
C GLY A 78 -15.78 14.24 17.86
N GLY A 79 -15.90 13.94 19.13
CA GLY A 79 -16.29 14.89 20.18
C GLY A 79 -15.15 15.83 20.58
N THR A 80 -15.23 16.33 21.80
CA THR A 80 -14.22 17.23 22.37
C THR A 80 -13.07 16.50 23.06
N GLU A 81 -13.19 15.19 23.21
CA GLU A 81 -12.23 14.34 23.92
C GLU A 81 -11.53 13.40 22.96
N TYR A 82 -10.28 13.12 23.26
CA TYR A 82 -9.46 12.11 22.59
C TYR A 82 -8.62 11.38 23.64
N GLU A 83 -8.21 10.17 23.30
CA GLU A 83 -7.22 9.41 24.05
C GLU A 83 -5.93 9.32 23.24
N MET A 84 -4.78 9.46 23.90
CA MET A 84 -3.47 9.35 23.27
C MET A 84 -2.50 8.68 24.23
N GLU A 85 -1.86 7.61 23.76
CA GLU A 85 -0.94 6.81 24.55
C GLU A 85 0.19 6.24 23.69
N GLU A 86 1.15 5.57 24.32
CA GLU A 86 2.17 4.84 23.59
C GLU A 86 1.55 3.64 22.85
N GLY A 87 1.80 3.54 21.54
CA GLY A 87 1.30 2.48 20.68
C GLY A 87 2.22 1.28 20.58
N ASP A 88 1.89 0.37 19.66
CA ASP A 88 2.62 -0.88 19.42
C ASP A 88 3.24 -0.97 18.00
N LYS A 89 3.12 0.08 17.19
CA LYS A 89 3.62 0.09 15.81
C LYS A 89 5.15 -0.05 15.77
N THR A 90 5.63 -0.98 14.96
CA THR A 90 7.08 -1.32 14.88
C THR A 90 7.78 -0.77 13.64
N ALA A 91 7.03 -0.34 12.64
CA ALA A 91 7.54 0.29 11.42
C ALA A 91 7.05 1.72 11.32
N PHE A 92 7.89 2.63 10.83
CA PHE A 92 7.48 4.02 10.62
C PHE A 92 6.36 4.14 9.58
N GLY A 93 5.64 5.26 9.62
CA GLY A 93 4.43 5.51 8.83
C GLY A 93 3.18 5.57 9.71
N THR A 94 2.00 5.69 9.09
CA THR A 94 0.74 5.88 9.80
C THR A 94 -0.33 4.89 9.33
N THR A 95 -1.11 4.38 10.27
CA THR A 95 -2.31 3.59 10.02
C THR A 95 -3.50 4.33 10.61
N ILE A 96 -4.48 4.66 9.78
CA ILE A 96 -5.74 5.27 10.21
C ILE A 96 -6.84 4.24 10.05
N LYS A 97 -7.60 3.97 11.11
CA LYS A 97 -8.75 3.07 11.10
C LYS A 97 -10.02 3.88 11.31
N LEU A 98 -10.97 3.71 10.41
CA LEU A 98 -12.29 4.30 10.47
C LEU A 98 -13.30 3.23 10.88
N TYR A 99 -13.94 3.38 12.02
CA TYR A 99 -15.04 2.54 12.45
C TYR A 99 -16.33 3.17 11.93
N LEU A 100 -16.77 2.69 10.76
CA LEU A 100 -17.85 3.31 10.01
C LEU A 100 -19.18 3.30 10.77
N ASN A 101 -19.92 4.41 10.70
CA ASN A 101 -21.28 4.51 11.18
C ASN A 101 -22.26 3.70 10.29
N GLU A 102 -23.48 3.46 10.77
CA GLU A 102 -24.48 2.64 10.06
C GLU A 102 -24.80 3.17 8.65
N GLU A 103 -24.84 4.49 8.48
CA GLU A 103 -25.19 5.13 7.19
C GLU A 103 -24.06 4.97 6.15
N SER A 104 -22.83 4.70 6.60
CA SER A 104 -21.63 4.61 5.75
C SER A 104 -21.12 3.18 5.53
N LEU A 105 -21.85 2.16 6.00
CA LEU A 105 -21.45 0.74 5.85
C LEU A 105 -21.30 0.30 4.39
N GLU A 106 -21.89 1.04 3.43
CA GLU A 106 -21.68 0.77 2.01
C GLU A 106 -20.19 0.81 1.62
N PHE A 107 -19.36 1.61 2.29
CA PHE A 107 -17.93 1.73 2.02
C PHE A 107 -17.10 0.57 2.57
N CYS A 108 -17.68 -0.34 3.37
CA CYS A 108 -17.07 -1.62 3.69
C CYS A 108 -17.09 -2.60 2.50
N ASN A 109 -17.85 -2.29 1.45
CA ASN A 109 -17.88 -3.10 0.25
C ASN A 109 -16.69 -2.74 -0.65
N GLU A 110 -15.89 -3.73 -1.03
CA GLU A 110 -14.69 -3.55 -1.86
C GLU A 110 -15.01 -2.86 -3.20
N TYR A 111 -16.10 -3.25 -3.87
CA TYR A 111 -16.50 -2.64 -5.14
C TYR A 111 -16.85 -1.17 -4.99
N ARG A 112 -17.52 -0.82 -3.89
CA ARG A 112 -17.88 0.57 -3.62
C ARG A 112 -16.65 1.40 -3.27
N ALA A 113 -15.74 0.87 -2.47
CA ALA A 113 -14.46 1.51 -2.16
C ALA A 113 -13.63 1.75 -3.44
N ARG A 114 -13.54 0.74 -4.32
CA ARG A 114 -12.85 0.83 -5.61
C ARG A 114 -13.45 1.89 -6.52
N GLU A 115 -14.79 1.96 -6.63
CA GLU A 115 -15.48 2.99 -7.41
C GLU A 115 -15.14 4.41 -6.93
N VAL A 116 -15.06 4.61 -5.61
CA VAL A 116 -14.67 5.90 -5.02
C VAL A 116 -13.21 6.23 -5.33
N LEU A 117 -12.29 5.24 -5.21
CA LEU A 117 -10.88 5.42 -5.56
C LEU A 117 -10.70 5.76 -7.04
N GLU A 118 -11.36 5.03 -7.94
CA GLU A 118 -11.33 5.33 -9.37
C GLU A 118 -11.82 6.75 -9.66
N LYS A 119 -12.90 7.16 -9.03
CA LYS A 119 -13.51 8.47 -9.31
C LYS A 119 -12.67 9.66 -8.83
N TYR A 120 -12.01 9.52 -7.67
CA TYR A 120 -11.39 10.66 -7.00
C TYR A 120 -9.88 10.56 -6.88
N CYS A 121 -9.30 9.36 -7.01
CA CYS A 121 -7.90 9.12 -6.73
C CYS A 121 -7.11 8.55 -7.93
N SER A 122 -7.72 8.39 -9.11
CA SER A 122 -7.10 7.74 -10.28
C SER A 122 -5.73 8.29 -10.66
N PHE A 123 -5.46 9.56 -10.36
CA PHE A 123 -4.22 10.24 -10.76
C PHE A 123 -3.50 10.89 -9.58
N MET A 124 -3.69 10.33 -8.40
CA MET A 124 -2.92 10.76 -7.23
C MET A 124 -1.43 10.43 -7.43
N PRO A 125 -0.52 11.29 -6.96
CA PRO A 125 0.93 11.14 -7.20
C PRO A 125 1.59 10.06 -6.34
N VAL A 126 0.81 9.30 -5.58
CA VAL A 126 1.24 8.19 -4.74
C VAL A 126 0.45 6.94 -5.07
N GLU A 127 1.09 5.78 -5.04
CA GLU A 127 0.41 4.50 -5.28
C GLU A 127 -0.59 4.20 -4.17
N ILE A 128 -1.80 3.83 -4.57
CA ILE A 128 -2.90 3.47 -3.67
C ILE A 128 -3.26 2.01 -3.92
N TYR A 129 -3.25 1.23 -2.86
CA TYR A 129 -3.60 -0.19 -2.89
C TYR A 129 -4.87 -0.42 -2.09
N LEU A 130 -5.77 -1.24 -2.63
CA LEU A 130 -6.99 -1.68 -1.95
C LEU A 130 -6.89 -3.17 -1.65
N GLU A 131 -7.01 -3.53 -0.40
CA GLU A 131 -6.96 -4.91 0.07
C GLU A 131 -8.15 -5.21 0.97
N ASN A 132 -8.75 -6.38 0.77
CA ASN A 132 -9.76 -6.90 1.66
C ASN A 132 -9.11 -7.88 2.64
N SER A 133 -8.98 -7.47 3.90
CA SER A 133 -8.33 -8.28 4.96
C SER A 133 -9.05 -9.60 5.27
N SER A 134 -10.33 -9.72 4.85
CA SER A 134 -11.12 -10.94 5.03
C SER A 134 -11.09 -11.86 3.79
N ALA A 135 -10.44 -11.44 2.70
CA ALA A 135 -10.32 -12.26 1.50
C ALA A 135 -9.26 -13.36 1.68
N GLU A 136 -9.49 -14.50 1.03
CA GLU A 136 -8.48 -15.55 0.97
C GLU A 136 -7.26 -15.08 0.16
N PRO A 137 -6.03 -15.39 0.59
CA PRO A 137 -4.83 -15.07 -0.14
C PRO A 137 -4.86 -15.61 -1.57
N GLN A 138 -4.53 -14.80 -2.54
CA GLN A 138 -4.36 -15.22 -3.93
C GLN A 138 -2.88 -15.48 -4.23
N TYR A 139 -2.62 -16.38 -5.17
CA TYR A 139 -1.28 -16.82 -5.52
C TYR A 139 -1.07 -16.76 -7.01
N ASP A 140 0.13 -16.37 -7.42
CA ASP A 140 0.60 -16.44 -8.79
C ASP A 140 1.75 -17.45 -8.89
N THR A 141 1.90 -18.08 -10.05
CA THR A 141 3.04 -18.95 -10.35
C THR A 141 3.90 -18.26 -11.38
N ILE A 142 5.14 -17.97 -11.02
CA ILE A 142 6.11 -17.26 -11.84
C ILE A 142 7.36 -18.09 -12.12
N GLU A 143 8.09 -17.74 -13.16
CA GLU A 143 9.40 -18.31 -13.47
C GLU A 143 10.48 -17.69 -12.57
N LYS A 144 11.64 -18.33 -12.49
CA LYS A 144 12.76 -17.90 -11.63
C LYS A 144 13.30 -16.51 -11.96
N ASP A 145 13.28 -16.13 -13.22
CA ASP A 145 13.75 -14.83 -13.72
C ASP A 145 12.80 -13.66 -13.43
N GLU A 146 11.54 -13.98 -13.11
CA GLU A 146 10.52 -13.01 -12.71
C GLU A 146 10.49 -12.74 -11.19
N LEU A 147 11.25 -13.54 -10.41
CA LEU A 147 11.27 -13.44 -8.95
C LEU A 147 12.03 -12.17 -8.50
N THR A 148 11.44 -11.45 -7.56
CA THR A 148 12.03 -10.25 -6.95
C THR A 148 12.24 -10.43 -5.44
N GLU A 149 13.09 -9.60 -4.84
CA GLU A 149 13.34 -9.62 -3.39
C GLU A 149 12.10 -9.28 -2.53
N LYS A 150 11.07 -8.71 -3.17
CA LYS A 150 9.82 -8.33 -2.51
C LYS A 150 8.78 -9.47 -2.49
N ASP A 151 9.02 -10.55 -3.25
CA ASP A 151 8.06 -11.63 -3.39
C ASP A 151 8.08 -12.55 -2.17
N THR A 152 6.90 -12.88 -1.68
CA THR A 152 6.73 -13.90 -0.65
C THR A 152 6.51 -15.25 -1.30
N ILE A 153 7.56 -16.09 -1.27
CA ILE A 153 7.52 -17.44 -1.83
C ILE A 153 6.74 -18.35 -0.86
N ILE A 154 5.70 -18.99 -1.39
CA ILE A 154 4.86 -19.96 -0.67
C ILE A 154 5.36 -21.38 -0.93
N GLU A 155 5.70 -21.67 -2.21
CA GLU A 155 6.10 -23.01 -2.63
C GLU A 155 7.02 -22.92 -3.85
N THR A 156 8.02 -23.82 -3.90
CA THR A 156 8.87 -24.00 -5.07
C THR A 156 8.39 -25.23 -5.83
N ILE A 157 8.01 -25.06 -7.08
CA ILE A 157 7.50 -26.10 -7.98
C ILE A 157 8.64 -26.48 -8.94
N VAL A 158 9.11 -27.72 -8.86
CA VAL A 158 10.11 -28.24 -9.79
C VAL A 158 9.39 -29.07 -10.86
N GLU A 159 9.38 -28.58 -12.09
CA GLU A 159 8.93 -29.34 -13.26
C GLU A 159 10.11 -30.16 -13.78
N GLU A 160 9.99 -31.49 -13.76
CA GLU A 160 11.01 -32.39 -14.32
C GLU A 160 11.11 -32.22 -15.84
N ALA A 161 12.32 -32.44 -16.38
CA ALA A 161 12.56 -32.44 -17.82
C ALA A 161 11.63 -33.44 -18.51
N LYS A 162 10.95 -32.98 -19.57
CA LYS A 162 10.15 -33.88 -20.43
C LYS A 162 11.03 -34.45 -21.50
N THR A 163 11.13 -35.79 -21.54
CA THR A 163 11.88 -36.54 -22.54
C THR A 163 10.93 -37.38 -23.37
N GLU A 164 11.20 -37.53 -24.63
CA GLU A 164 10.47 -38.41 -25.55
C GLU A 164 11.46 -39.38 -26.24
N GLU A 165 11.08 -40.64 -26.32
CA GLU A 165 11.85 -41.62 -27.07
C GLU A 165 11.55 -41.41 -28.58
N LYS A 166 12.52 -41.07 -29.37
CA LYS A 166 12.43 -41.05 -30.86
C LYS A 166 13.34 -42.12 -31.46
N GLU A 167 12.81 -42.83 -32.43
CA GLU A 167 13.58 -43.81 -33.22
C GLU A 167 14.40 -43.05 -34.26
N ASN A 168 15.74 -43.19 -34.25
CA ASN A 168 16.60 -42.61 -35.25
C ASN A 168 16.55 -43.38 -36.57
N ALA A 169 17.17 -42.83 -37.62
CA ALA A 169 17.18 -43.43 -38.97
C ALA A 169 17.83 -44.86 -39.00
N ASN A 170 18.49 -45.28 -37.95
CA ASN A 170 19.14 -46.57 -37.81
C ASN A 170 18.33 -47.57 -36.98
N GLY A 171 17.10 -47.20 -36.53
CA GLY A 171 16.25 -48.04 -35.72
C GLY A 171 16.60 -48.12 -34.22
N GLU A 172 17.48 -47.23 -33.74
CA GLU A 172 17.85 -47.10 -32.33
C GLU A 172 16.98 -46.07 -31.64
N LYS A 173 16.55 -46.39 -30.41
CA LYS A 173 15.77 -45.45 -29.57
C LYS A 173 16.71 -44.43 -28.94
N GLU A 174 16.49 -43.18 -29.26
CA GLU A 174 17.19 -42.03 -28.66
C GLU A 174 16.21 -41.24 -27.79
N VAL A 175 16.61 -40.98 -26.53
CA VAL A 175 15.83 -40.12 -25.63
C VAL A 175 16.13 -38.69 -25.93
N VAL A 176 15.17 -37.97 -26.51
CA VAL A 176 15.31 -36.55 -26.80
C VAL A 176 14.62 -35.73 -25.73
N GLU A 177 15.35 -34.80 -25.16
CA GLU A 177 14.79 -33.87 -24.20
C GLU A 177 13.93 -32.84 -24.95
N ILE A 178 12.61 -32.78 -24.63
CA ILE A 178 11.65 -31.86 -25.27
C ILE A 178 11.62 -30.54 -24.51
N SER A 179 11.73 -30.61 -23.19
CA SER A 179 11.82 -29.40 -22.37
C SER A 179 12.74 -29.65 -21.18
N PRO A 180 13.64 -28.72 -20.87
CA PRO A 180 14.50 -28.82 -19.70
C PRO A 180 13.69 -28.72 -18.40
N ALA A 181 14.25 -29.25 -17.32
CA ALA A 181 13.71 -29.05 -15.99
C ALA A 181 13.64 -27.54 -15.67
N ARG A 182 12.51 -27.11 -15.11
CA ARG A 182 12.29 -25.70 -14.78
C ARG A 182 11.84 -25.58 -13.32
N GLU A 183 12.34 -24.53 -12.67
CA GLU A 183 11.87 -24.15 -11.35
C GLU A 183 10.87 -23.00 -11.49
N LYS A 184 9.66 -23.20 -10.95
CA LYS A 184 8.63 -22.17 -10.82
C LYS A 184 8.38 -21.89 -9.36
N TYR A 185 7.95 -20.70 -9.06
CA TYR A 185 7.69 -20.26 -7.71
C TYR A 185 6.23 -19.83 -7.59
N LYS A 186 5.53 -20.47 -6.64
CA LYS A 186 4.22 -20.00 -6.22
C LYS A 186 4.44 -18.91 -5.20
N ILE A 187 4.07 -17.70 -5.55
CA ILE A 187 4.20 -16.52 -4.72
C ILE A 187 2.83 -15.99 -4.27
N LEU A 188 2.80 -15.24 -3.19
CA LEU A 188 1.64 -14.41 -2.88
C LEU A 188 1.44 -13.42 -4.03
N LYS A 189 0.21 -13.30 -4.52
CA LYS A 189 -0.11 -12.40 -5.63
C LYS A 189 0.34 -10.99 -5.30
N ARG A 190 1.09 -10.38 -6.21
CA ARG A 190 1.59 -9.02 -6.04
C ARG A 190 0.42 -8.04 -6.01
N PRO A 191 0.39 -7.09 -5.05
CA PRO A 191 -0.62 -6.04 -5.06
C PRO A 191 -0.43 -5.16 -6.31
N VAL A 192 -1.55 -4.72 -6.88
CA VAL A 192 -1.58 -3.81 -8.02
C VAL A 192 -2.15 -2.49 -7.56
N PRO A 193 -1.51 -1.34 -7.86
CA PRO A 193 -2.07 -0.05 -7.50
C PRO A 193 -3.38 0.22 -8.26
N GLU A 194 -4.33 0.86 -7.58
CA GLU A 194 -5.64 1.22 -8.13
C GLU A 194 -5.59 2.50 -8.98
N ASN A 195 -4.48 3.24 -8.93
CA ASN A 195 -4.30 4.52 -9.61
C ASN A 195 -3.06 4.54 -10.52
N ASP A 196 -3.02 5.50 -11.43
CA ASP A 196 -1.89 5.75 -12.33
C ASP A 196 -1.11 6.97 -11.85
N ILE A 197 0.11 6.75 -11.35
CA ILE A 197 1.00 7.81 -10.90
C ILE A 197 1.79 8.47 -12.06
N HIS A 198 1.67 7.91 -13.28
CA HIS A 198 2.34 8.42 -14.49
C HIS A 198 1.34 8.72 -15.61
N PRO A 199 0.34 9.59 -15.38
CA PRO A 199 -0.66 9.90 -16.39
C PRO A 199 -0.02 10.56 -17.63
N LEU A 200 -0.68 10.43 -18.78
CA LEU A 200 -0.17 10.90 -20.06
C LEU A 200 0.30 12.36 -20.09
N TRP A 201 -0.37 13.22 -19.34
CA TRP A 201 0.01 14.65 -19.28
C TRP A 201 1.29 14.93 -18.49
N ASN A 202 1.77 13.98 -17.69
CA ASN A 202 3.05 14.07 -16.98
C ASN A 202 4.21 13.46 -17.77
N LYS A 203 3.92 12.80 -18.92
CA LYS A 203 4.94 12.18 -19.76
C LYS A 203 5.56 13.20 -20.72
N HIS A 204 6.86 13.05 -20.95
CA HIS A 204 7.52 13.87 -21.96
C HIS A 204 6.99 13.50 -23.36
N PRO A 205 6.81 14.46 -24.31
CA PRO A 205 6.27 14.19 -25.65
C PRO A 205 6.99 13.11 -26.47
N ASN A 206 8.17 12.67 -26.04
CA ASN A 206 8.97 11.63 -26.69
C ASN A 206 8.93 10.27 -25.95
N GLU A 207 8.17 10.13 -24.88
CA GLU A 207 7.86 8.89 -24.16
C GLU A 207 6.48 8.36 -24.57
#